data_122275f89f15505917189abc4f4cb532
#
_entry.id   122275f89f15505917189abc4f4cb532
#
_cell.length_a   1.000
_cell.length_b   1.000
_cell.length_c   1.000
_cell.angle_alpha   90.00
_cell.angle_beta   90.00
_cell.angle_gamma   90.00
#
_symmetry.space_group_name_H-M   'P 1'
#
loop_
_entity.id
_entity.type
_entity.pdbx_description
1 polymer ?
#
loop_
_entity_poly.entity_id
_entity_poly.type
_entity_poly.pdbx_seq_one_letter_code
_entity_poly.pdbx_strand_id
1 'polypeptide(L)'
;MSLQNSSPTCRLVLLTAAGLGLAPCAPPAAATPAAMAEAIGALVGTAGVQRGKVKLELPPIVENGNTVPLTVSVDSPMSQADRVTSIHIFNQKNPQPYLAAFDLGSRAGKGEVSTCIRLADSQQVVAMTEIEIGAFLSGGRNPEHQALLRLIRSLVEGNL
;
A
#
# COMPACT_ATOMS: atom_id res chain seq x y z
N MET A 1 43.49 21.73 -66.72
CA MET A 1 42.36 20.83 -66.41
C MET A 1 42.29 20.71 -64.89
N SER A 2 41.49 21.54 -64.32
CA SER A 2 41.33 21.74 -62.87
C SER A 2 39.96 21.20 -62.47
N LEU A 3 39.89 20.27 -61.61
CA LEU A 3 38.65 19.85 -60.98
C LEU A 3 38.63 20.34 -59.54
N GLN A 4 37.83 21.36 -59.32
CA GLN A 4 37.48 21.86 -58.01
C GLN A 4 36.38 20.92 -57.43
N ASN A 5 36.73 20.30 -56.33
CA ASN A 5 35.79 19.55 -55.51
C ASN A 5 35.45 20.42 -54.31
N SER A 6 34.33 21.09 -54.37
CA SER A 6 33.74 21.85 -53.27
C SER A 6 32.79 20.97 -52.48
N SER A 7 33.14 20.60 -51.29
CA SER A 7 32.32 19.91 -50.34
C SER A 7 31.44 20.91 -49.56
N PRO A 8 30.10 20.89 -49.68
CA PRO A 8 29.23 21.69 -48.87
C PRO A 8 28.56 20.82 -47.82
N THR A 9 29.26 20.47 -46.74
CA THR A 9 28.62 19.70 -45.67
C THR A 9 29.15 20.03 -44.29
N CYS A 10 29.15 21.29 -43.92
CA CYS A 10 29.50 21.62 -42.53
C CYS A 10 28.72 22.80 -41.96
N ARG A 11 27.47 23.03 -42.41
CA ARG A 11 26.67 24.15 -41.94
C ARG A 11 25.23 23.82 -41.49
N LEU A 12 24.89 22.57 -41.26
CA LEU A 12 23.51 22.21 -40.94
C LEU A 12 23.38 21.36 -39.65
N VAL A 13 24.25 21.52 -38.64
CA VAL A 13 24.17 20.73 -37.41
C VAL A 13 24.10 21.58 -36.15
N LEU A 14 23.72 22.85 -36.24
CA LEU A 14 23.71 23.76 -35.07
C LEU A 14 22.35 24.40 -34.78
N LEU A 15 21.23 23.71 -35.03
CA LEU A 15 19.90 24.30 -34.77
C LEU A 15 18.91 23.33 -34.10
N THR A 16 19.36 22.35 -33.33
CA THR A 16 18.44 21.45 -32.59
C THR A 16 18.89 21.20 -31.14
N ALA A 17 19.32 22.21 -30.43
CA ALA A 17 19.67 22.11 -29.01
C ALA A 17 18.99 23.21 -28.18
N ALA A 18 17.69 23.38 -28.32
CA ALA A 18 16.88 24.22 -27.45
C ALA A 18 15.53 23.56 -27.12
N GLY A 19 15.57 22.28 -26.80
CA GLY A 19 14.48 21.60 -26.13
C GLY A 19 14.84 21.44 -24.66
N LEU A 20 14.79 22.55 -23.87
CA LEU A 20 14.69 22.41 -22.41
C LEU A 20 13.33 21.75 -22.11
N GLY A 21 13.34 20.43 -22.03
CA GLY A 21 12.24 19.67 -21.44
C GLY A 21 12.09 20.10 -19.99
N LEU A 22 11.08 20.92 -19.71
CA LEU A 22 10.53 21.04 -18.36
C LEU A 22 10.02 19.63 -18.00
N ALA A 23 10.88 18.86 -17.33
CA ALA A 23 10.42 17.67 -16.65
C ALA A 23 9.33 18.11 -15.66
N PRO A 24 8.09 17.62 -15.76
CA PRO A 24 7.09 17.91 -14.75
C PRO A 24 7.66 17.43 -13.41
N CYS A 25 7.87 18.35 -12.47
CA CYS A 25 8.20 18.04 -11.11
C CYS A 25 6.95 17.35 -10.54
N ALA A 26 6.93 16.03 -10.57
CA ALA A 26 5.85 15.25 -9.96
C ALA A 26 5.85 15.60 -8.47
N PRO A 27 4.71 16.01 -7.91
CA PRO A 27 4.61 16.24 -6.47
C PRO A 27 5.00 14.96 -5.73
N PRO A 28 5.63 15.06 -4.55
CA PRO A 28 5.96 13.90 -3.75
C PRO A 28 4.68 13.09 -3.53
N ALA A 29 4.72 11.82 -3.87
CA ALA A 29 3.61 10.91 -3.66
C ALA A 29 3.37 10.79 -2.15
N ALA A 30 2.34 11.44 -1.66
CA ALA A 30 1.84 11.26 -0.31
C ALA A 30 0.68 10.26 -0.38
N ALA A 31 0.70 9.26 0.51
CA ALA A 31 -0.45 8.39 0.64
C ALA A 31 -1.67 9.23 1.05
N THR A 32 -2.77 8.97 0.42
CA THR A 32 -4.06 9.56 0.72
C THR A 32 -5.04 8.45 1.12
N PRO A 33 -6.17 8.76 1.75
CA PRO A 33 -7.21 7.76 2.00
C PRO A 33 -7.60 6.99 0.74
N ALA A 34 -7.66 7.67 -0.40
CA ALA A 34 -7.96 7.07 -1.70
C ALA A 34 -6.85 6.11 -2.16
N ALA A 35 -5.58 6.52 -2.06
CA ALA A 35 -4.44 5.68 -2.42
C ALA A 35 -4.35 4.42 -1.53
N MET A 36 -4.66 4.56 -0.23
CA MET A 36 -4.74 3.41 0.67
C MET A 36 -5.89 2.46 0.29
N ALA A 37 -7.07 3.01 -0.04
CA ALA A 37 -8.21 2.21 -0.47
C ALA A 37 -7.93 1.47 -1.78
N GLU A 38 -7.27 2.12 -2.74
CA GLU A 38 -6.84 1.52 -4.00
C GLU A 38 -5.83 0.38 -3.77
N ALA A 39 -4.83 0.59 -2.91
CA ALA A 39 -3.85 -0.43 -2.56
C ALA A 39 -4.49 -1.65 -1.89
N ILE A 40 -5.47 -1.44 -1.01
CA ILE A 40 -6.24 -2.52 -0.39
C ILE A 40 -7.13 -3.20 -1.45
N GLY A 41 -7.78 -2.43 -2.32
CA GLY A 41 -8.60 -2.97 -3.41
C GLY A 41 -7.80 -3.84 -4.37
N ALA A 42 -6.56 -3.44 -4.70
CA ALA A 42 -5.65 -4.23 -5.51
C ALA A 42 -5.23 -5.55 -4.84
N LEU A 43 -5.09 -5.57 -3.51
CA LEU A 43 -4.79 -6.78 -2.75
C LEU A 43 -6.00 -7.73 -2.70
N VAL A 44 -7.16 -7.20 -2.37
CA VAL A 44 -8.38 -7.99 -2.15
C VAL A 44 -8.96 -8.49 -3.47
N GLY A 45 -8.79 -7.74 -4.56
CA GLY A 45 -9.38 -8.06 -5.86
C GLY A 45 -10.90 -8.19 -5.75
N THR A 46 -11.44 -9.31 -6.18
CA THR A 46 -12.88 -9.65 -6.11
C THR A 46 -13.26 -10.41 -4.83
N ALA A 47 -12.31 -10.69 -3.94
CA ALA A 47 -12.58 -11.41 -2.71
C ALA A 47 -13.40 -10.56 -1.74
N GLY A 48 -14.30 -11.20 -1.01
CA GLY A 48 -15.11 -10.52 -0.01
C GLY A 48 -14.30 -10.09 1.22
N VAL A 49 -14.45 -8.86 1.66
CA VAL A 49 -13.89 -8.36 2.91
C VAL A 49 -14.91 -8.52 4.03
N GLN A 50 -14.56 -9.33 5.02
CA GLN A 50 -15.36 -9.50 6.23
C GLN A 50 -14.78 -8.66 7.37
N ARG A 51 -15.67 -8.13 8.22
CA ARG A 51 -15.29 -7.40 9.42
C ARG A 51 -15.16 -8.34 10.60
N GLY A 52 -14.24 -7.96 11.48
CA GLY A 52 -14.08 -8.63 12.76
C GLY A 52 -12.94 -9.61 12.77
N LYS A 53 -12.74 -10.23 13.93
CA LYS A 53 -11.67 -11.16 14.23
C LYS A 53 -10.23 -10.57 14.20
N VAL A 54 -10.02 -9.37 13.65
CA VAL A 54 -8.70 -8.71 13.60
C VAL A 54 -8.65 -7.59 14.63
N LYS A 55 -7.75 -7.71 15.57
CA LYS A 55 -7.46 -6.74 16.62
C LYS A 55 -6.12 -6.08 16.34
N LEU A 56 -6.12 -4.75 16.34
CA LEU A 56 -4.94 -3.92 16.13
C LEU A 56 -4.62 -3.17 17.42
N GLU A 57 -3.45 -3.42 17.97
CA GLU A 57 -2.98 -2.75 19.19
C GLU A 57 -1.86 -1.79 18.84
N LEU A 58 -2.12 -0.50 19.09
CA LEU A 58 -1.16 0.60 19.00
C LEU A 58 -1.23 1.43 20.27
N PRO A 59 -0.13 1.99 20.75
CA PRO A 59 -0.18 2.96 21.85
C PRO A 59 -1.04 4.17 21.44
N PRO A 60 -1.83 4.72 22.39
CA PRO A 60 -2.71 5.85 22.11
C PRO A 60 -1.94 7.15 21.84
N ILE A 61 -0.75 7.27 22.40
CA ILE A 61 0.16 8.41 22.25
C ILE A 61 1.52 7.86 21.85
N VAL A 62 2.09 8.43 20.81
CA VAL A 62 3.40 8.08 20.28
C VAL A 62 4.27 9.32 20.32
N GLU A 63 5.27 9.34 21.22
CA GLU A 63 6.23 10.44 21.32
C GLU A 63 7.22 10.45 20.16
N ASN A 64 7.54 9.27 19.62
CA ASN A 64 8.46 9.09 18.51
C ASN A 64 7.83 8.26 17.38
N GLY A 65 7.39 8.93 16.33
CA GLY A 65 6.80 8.28 15.15
C GLY A 65 7.76 7.37 14.37
N ASN A 66 9.07 7.41 14.65
CA ASN A 66 10.03 6.57 13.94
C ASN A 66 9.99 5.10 14.39
N THR A 67 9.51 4.83 15.60
CA THR A 67 9.45 3.46 16.15
C THR A 67 8.17 3.31 16.95
N VAL A 68 7.12 2.91 16.30
CA VAL A 68 5.80 2.71 16.91
C VAL A 68 5.54 1.21 17.03
N PRO A 69 5.43 0.67 18.24
CA PRO A 69 5.09 -0.74 18.40
C PRO A 69 3.65 -0.99 17.92
N LEU A 70 3.49 -2.04 17.13
CA LEU A 70 2.23 -2.49 16.58
C LEU A 70 2.09 -3.98 16.80
N THR A 71 0.97 -4.40 17.36
CA THR A 71 0.58 -5.81 17.41
C THR A 71 -0.73 -6.00 16.65
N VAL A 72 -0.73 -6.94 15.74
CA VAL A 72 -1.92 -7.40 15.01
C VAL A 72 -2.20 -8.81 15.46
N SER A 73 -3.39 -9.07 15.97
CA SER A 73 -3.86 -10.40 16.35
C SER A 73 -5.19 -10.72 15.69
N VAL A 74 -5.34 -11.96 15.29
CA VAL A 74 -6.54 -12.48 14.63
C VAL A 74 -7.15 -13.55 15.49
N ASP A 75 -8.42 -13.40 15.79
CA ASP A 75 -9.19 -14.43 16.50
C ASP A 75 -9.56 -15.56 15.53
N SER A 76 -8.61 -16.48 15.35
CA SER A 76 -8.71 -17.66 14.49
C SER A 76 -8.23 -18.88 15.26
N PRO A 77 -8.94 -20.00 15.17
CA PRO A 77 -8.50 -21.27 15.74
C PRO A 77 -7.28 -21.86 15.00
N MET A 78 -6.79 -21.21 13.96
CA MET A 78 -5.68 -21.67 13.12
C MET A 78 -5.87 -23.11 12.61
N SER A 79 -7.12 -23.51 12.41
CA SER A 79 -7.47 -24.79 11.81
C SER A 79 -7.23 -24.76 10.30
N GLN A 80 -7.17 -25.89 9.65
CA GLN A 80 -6.92 -25.98 8.20
C GLN A 80 -7.91 -25.16 7.36
N ALA A 81 -9.15 -24.98 7.81
CA ALA A 81 -10.17 -24.21 7.10
C ALA A 81 -10.20 -22.71 7.48
N ASP A 82 -9.73 -22.35 8.68
CA ASP A 82 -9.76 -20.96 9.20
C ASP A 82 -8.35 -20.54 9.67
N ARG A 83 -7.35 -20.85 8.85
CA ARG A 83 -5.97 -20.47 9.12
C ARG A 83 -5.66 -19.13 8.48
N VAL A 84 -5.02 -18.27 9.25
CA VAL A 84 -4.44 -17.02 8.75
C VAL A 84 -3.21 -17.37 7.91
N THR A 85 -3.22 -16.97 6.66
CA THR A 85 -2.10 -17.16 5.71
C THR A 85 -1.20 -15.96 5.61
N SER A 86 -1.79 -14.76 5.63
CA SER A 86 -1.02 -13.53 5.56
C SER A 86 -1.66 -12.39 6.34
N ILE A 87 -0.84 -11.45 6.80
CA ILE A 87 -1.25 -10.21 7.47
C ILE A 87 -0.60 -9.05 6.73
N HIS A 88 -1.41 -8.13 6.24
CA HIS A 88 -0.98 -6.94 5.51
C HIS A 88 -1.32 -5.69 6.30
N ILE A 89 -0.39 -4.74 6.37
CA ILE A 89 -0.54 -3.50 7.13
C ILE A 89 -0.49 -2.33 6.17
N PHE A 90 -1.48 -1.45 6.29
CA PHE A 90 -1.64 -0.24 5.49
C PHE A 90 -1.70 1.01 6.36
N ASN A 91 -1.31 2.14 5.80
CA ASN A 91 -1.39 3.44 6.43
C ASN A 91 -1.87 4.53 5.46
N GLN A 92 -2.26 5.68 6.01
CA GLN A 92 -2.95 6.73 5.26
C GLN A 92 -2.05 7.90 4.84
N LYS A 93 -0.93 8.16 5.54
CA LYS A 93 -0.15 9.39 5.35
C LYS A 93 1.32 9.19 5.01
N ASN A 94 1.86 7.99 5.16
CA ASN A 94 3.24 7.73 4.72
C ASN A 94 3.32 7.80 3.19
N PRO A 95 4.49 8.03 2.59
CA PRO A 95 4.64 8.09 1.14
C PRO A 95 4.13 6.84 0.41
N GLN A 96 4.20 5.68 1.05
CA GLN A 96 3.64 4.43 0.56
C GLN A 96 2.50 3.97 1.47
N PRO A 97 1.30 3.69 0.92
CA PRO A 97 0.17 3.24 1.72
C PRO A 97 0.34 1.81 2.25
N TYR A 98 1.11 0.99 1.59
CA TYR A 98 1.41 -0.39 1.98
C TYR A 98 2.69 -0.43 2.83
N LEU A 99 2.57 -0.81 4.10
CA LEU A 99 3.68 -0.81 5.05
C LEU A 99 4.46 -2.12 5.09
N ALA A 100 3.73 -3.23 5.27
CA ALA A 100 4.34 -4.53 5.46
C ALA A 100 3.37 -5.67 5.16
N ALA A 101 3.93 -6.82 4.80
CA ALA A 101 3.25 -8.10 4.72
C ALA A 101 4.00 -9.14 5.57
N PHE A 102 3.25 -10.04 6.17
CA PHE A 102 3.76 -11.14 6.95
C PHE A 102 3.04 -12.41 6.52
N ASP A 103 3.78 -13.37 6.00
CA ASP A 103 3.25 -14.68 5.66
C ASP A 103 3.40 -15.64 6.85
N LEU A 104 2.30 -16.25 7.25
CA LEU A 104 2.28 -17.19 8.35
C LEU A 104 2.35 -18.63 7.81
N GLY A 105 3.37 -19.35 8.22
CA GLY A 105 3.55 -20.75 7.82
C GLY A 105 2.44 -21.66 8.37
N SER A 106 2.29 -22.80 7.75
CA SER A 106 1.26 -23.81 8.12
C SER A 106 1.36 -24.35 9.56
N ARG A 107 2.48 -24.11 10.22
CA ARG A 107 2.72 -24.51 11.62
C ARG A 107 2.58 -23.35 12.62
N ALA A 108 2.14 -22.17 12.18
CA ALA A 108 1.86 -21.07 13.08
C ALA A 108 0.69 -21.45 13.99
N GLY A 109 0.91 -21.42 15.30
CA GLY A 109 -0.11 -21.74 16.30
C GLY A 109 -1.06 -20.59 16.61
N LYS A 110 -0.72 -19.38 16.15
CA LYS A 110 -1.52 -18.14 16.34
C LYS A 110 -1.42 -17.26 15.13
N GLY A 111 -2.51 -16.55 14.80
CA GLY A 111 -2.54 -15.46 13.83
C GLY A 111 -2.12 -14.15 14.50
N GLU A 112 -0.86 -14.02 14.91
CA GLU A 112 -0.37 -12.84 15.63
C GLU A 112 1.00 -12.41 15.11
N VAL A 113 1.15 -11.10 14.92
CA VAL A 113 2.42 -10.46 14.52
C VAL A 113 2.63 -9.21 15.35
N SER A 114 3.81 -9.09 15.95
CA SER A 114 4.27 -7.89 16.65
C SER A 114 5.48 -7.31 15.92
N THR A 115 5.43 -6.02 15.61
CA THR A 115 6.48 -5.32 14.88
C THR A 115 6.54 -3.85 15.28
N CYS A 116 7.56 -3.15 14.80
CA CYS A 116 7.63 -1.69 14.90
C CYS A 116 7.45 -1.08 13.51
N ILE A 117 6.62 -0.06 13.44
CA ILE A 117 6.35 0.68 12.20
C ILE A 117 6.77 2.15 12.35
N ARG A 118 6.98 2.81 11.22
CA ARG A 118 7.18 4.26 11.18
C ARG A 118 5.88 4.94 10.76
N LEU A 119 5.48 5.94 11.53
CA LEU A 119 4.33 6.79 11.23
C LEU A 119 4.79 8.24 11.07
N ALA A 120 4.49 8.85 9.94
CA ALA A 120 4.90 10.23 9.65
C ALA A 120 4.14 11.26 10.50
N ASP A 121 2.90 10.96 10.87
CA ASP A 121 1.99 11.84 11.63
C ASP A 121 0.85 11.00 12.20
N SER A 122 -0.05 11.65 12.97
CA SER A 122 -1.32 11.03 13.38
C SER A 122 -2.11 10.57 12.18
N GLN A 123 -2.33 9.28 12.06
CA GLN A 123 -2.93 8.67 10.86
C GLN A 123 -3.66 7.38 11.19
N GLN A 124 -4.47 6.94 10.24
CA GLN A 124 -5.12 5.65 10.30
C GLN A 124 -4.17 4.54 9.86
N VAL A 125 -4.18 3.44 10.62
CA VAL A 125 -3.52 2.19 10.29
C VAL A 125 -4.59 1.10 10.19
N VAL A 126 -4.53 0.31 9.15
CA VAL A 126 -5.47 -0.77 8.86
C VAL A 126 -4.68 -2.07 8.67
N ALA A 127 -5.13 -3.12 9.31
CA ALA A 127 -4.64 -4.47 9.06
C ALA A 127 -5.67 -5.24 8.23
N MET A 128 -5.20 -5.87 7.17
CA MET A 128 -5.95 -6.81 6.35
C MET A 128 -5.32 -8.19 6.52
N THR A 129 -6.14 -9.19 6.70
CA THR A 129 -5.68 -10.55 6.95
C THR A 129 -6.35 -11.49 5.97
N GLU A 130 -5.56 -12.26 5.26
CA GLU A 130 -6.02 -13.32 4.39
C GLU A 130 -6.14 -14.63 5.16
N ILE A 131 -7.20 -15.37 4.92
CA ILE A 131 -7.41 -16.71 5.46
C ILE A 131 -7.40 -17.75 4.34
N GLU A 132 -7.14 -19.02 4.69
CA GLU A 132 -6.96 -20.14 3.74
C GLU A 132 -8.06 -20.28 2.69
N ILE A 133 -9.28 -19.90 3.00
CA ILE A 133 -10.42 -19.95 2.05
C ILE A 133 -10.46 -18.77 1.07
N GLY A 134 -9.42 -17.93 1.05
CA GLY A 134 -9.33 -16.76 0.14
C GLY A 134 -10.23 -15.58 0.53
N ALA A 135 -10.72 -15.52 1.78
CA ALA A 135 -11.45 -14.38 2.28
C ALA A 135 -10.52 -13.43 3.07
N PHE A 136 -10.84 -12.15 3.06
CA PHE A 136 -10.09 -11.14 3.80
C PHE A 136 -10.86 -10.68 5.03
N LEU A 137 -10.14 -10.62 6.16
CA LEU A 137 -10.62 -10.04 7.40
C LEU A 137 -9.96 -8.67 7.60
N SER A 138 -10.69 -7.71 8.13
CA SER A 138 -10.16 -6.37 8.35
C SER A 138 -10.32 -5.91 9.79
N GLY A 139 -9.30 -5.21 10.31
CA GLY A 139 -9.31 -4.57 11.60
C GLY A 139 -8.66 -3.19 11.55
N GLY A 140 -9.21 -2.24 12.30
CA GLY A 140 -8.69 -0.89 12.44
C GLY A 140 -9.26 -0.23 13.67
N ARG A 141 -8.49 0.69 14.27
CA ARG A 141 -8.82 1.31 15.56
C ARG A 141 -9.78 2.50 15.46
N ASN A 142 -10.07 3.02 14.27
CA ASN A 142 -10.75 4.29 14.09
C ASN A 142 -12.17 4.14 13.49
N PRO A 143 -13.16 4.99 13.87
CA PRO A 143 -14.50 5.00 13.27
C PRO A 143 -14.49 5.25 11.76
N GLU A 144 -13.46 5.94 11.23
CA GLU A 144 -13.25 6.15 9.80
C GLU A 144 -12.97 4.85 9.02
N HIS A 145 -12.58 3.78 9.71
CA HIS A 145 -12.45 2.44 9.12
C HIS A 145 -13.74 1.98 8.43
N GLN A 146 -14.89 2.43 8.93
CA GLN A 146 -16.22 2.20 8.32
C GLN A 146 -16.36 2.84 6.94
N ALA A 147 -15.88 4.07 6.79
CA ALA A 147 -15.93 4.80 5.53
C ALA A 147 -14.99 4.17 4.50
N LEU A 148 -13.79 3.77 4.95
CA LEU A 148 -12.81 3.10 4.10
C LEU A 148 -13.34 1.78 3.55
N LEU A 149 -13.95 0.93 4.37
CA LEU A 149 -14.51 -0.33 3.90
C LEU A 149 -15.67 -0.15 2.92
N ARG A 150 -16.48 0.92 3.09
CA ARG A 150 -17.50 1.27 2.10
C ARG A 150 -16.87 1.67 0.77
N LEU A 151 -15.79 2.45 0.81
CA LEU A 151 -15.06 2.87 -0.38
C LEU A 151 -14.43 1.68 -1.09
N ILE A 152 -13.76 0.79 -0.38
CA ILE A 152 -13.20 -0.45 -0.93
C ILE A 152 -14.30 -1.28 -1.59
N ARG A 153 -15.43 -1.45 -0.91
CA ARG A 153 -16.56 -2.20 -1.45
C ARG A 153 -17.11 -1.59 -2.73
N SER A 154 -17.25 -0.26 -2.79
CA SER A 154 -17.70 0.43 -4.00
C SER A 154 -16.71 0.32 -5.16
N LEU A 155 -15.40 0.28 -4.88
CA LEU A 155 -14.37 0.06 -5.89
C LEU A 155 -14.40 -1.37 -6.45
N VAL A 156 -14.63 -2.35 -5.61
CA VAL A 156 -14.75 -3.76 -6.00
C VAL A 156 -16.03 -4.02 -6.81
N GLU A 157 -17.16 -3.45 -6.37
CA GLU A 157 -18.47 -3.60 -7.05
C GLU A 157 -18.59 -2.75 -8.31
N GLY A 158 -17.86 -1.62 -8.42
CA GLY A 158 -17.88 -0.73 -9.58
C GLY A 158 -16.97 -1.17 -10.74
N ASN A 159 -16.21 -2.23 -10.58
CA ASN A 159 -15.26 -2.75 -11.58
C ASN A 159 -15.76 -4.05 -12.25
N LEU A 160 -17.04 -4.38 -12.09
CA LEU A 160 -17.78 -5.44 -12.77
C LEU A 160 -18.71 -4.81 -13.81
#